data_ab6c4cad517c9e75bfa9820bd54aa70c
#
_entry.id   ab6c4cad517c9e75bfa9820bd54aa70c
#
_cell.length_a   1.000
_cell.length_b   1.000
_cell.length_c   1.000
_cell.angle_alpha   90.00
_cell.angle_beta   90.00
_cell.angle_gamma   90.00
#
_symmetry.space_group_name_H-M   'P 1'
#
loop_
_entity.id
_entity.type
_entity.pdbx_description
1 polymer ?
#
loop_
_entity_poly.entity_id
_entity_poly.type
_entity_poly.pdbx_seq_one_letter_code
_entity_poly.pdbx_strand_id
1 'polypeptide(L)'
;MLWLVSLRVTLFGQAQFGKDTLEGLLQRGHKVVGVFAPPEGSRPDPMAERAKELGIPLVRRRFYRKKGGSAIPEAVEEYRALEAELNILASVQVFIPSEITDAPKYKSICFHPSLLPAYRGGAAIQWQIIDGVEETGVSIFVPDQGVDTGPVVVQKGGVHIDATDTTASLFFNKLQPLGVTAILEAVDLIDSGKAAPKVQDESRASHQGLIDDKVAAIDLKRSADEIDRLVRGCDPQPGAFLRLDGNPVRLFDAQLDPGSGGNPGEIVAIDDKGIVIALSGGRLRVARVRADQSKELASAFAARAGVAIGRRLASGA
;
A
#
# COMPACT_ATOMS: atom_id res chain seq x y z
N MET A 1 8.07 -33.68 20.74
CA MET A 1 7.24 -32.49 21.03
C MET A 1 8.22 -31.34 21.26
N LEU A 2 8.58 -30.62 20.19
CA LEU A 2 9.43 -29.42 20.32
C LEU A 2 8.56 -28.34 20.99
N TRP A 3 9.00 -27.87 22.15
CA TRP A 3 8.40 -26.71 22.79
C TRP A 3 8.69 -25.52 21.87
N LEU A 4 7.68 -25.01 21.15
CA LEU A 4 7.76 -23.72 20.50
C LEU A 4 8.07 -22.70 21.61
N VAL A 5 9.23 -22.08 21.54
CA VAL A 5 9.61 -21.02 22.46
C VAL A 5 8.75 -19.83 22.07
N SER A 6 7.83 -19.44 22.93
CA SER A 6 6.93 -18.31 22.70
C SER A 6 7.73 -17.02 22.73
N LEU A 7 7.97 -16.42 21.56
CA LEU A 7 8.62 -15.08 21.48
C LEU A 7 7.74 -14.00 22.08
N ARG A 8 8.38 -13.07 22.78
CA ARG A 8 7.80 -11.79 23.17
C ARG A 8 7.92 -10.82 21.99
N VAL A 9 6.80 -10.50 21.35
CA VAL A 9 6.80 -9.69 20.12
C VAL A 9 6.06 -8.38 20.30
N THR A 10 6.52 -7.32 19.62
CA THR A 10 5.72 -6.11 19.40
C THR A 10 5.22 -6.07 17.97
N LEU A 11 4.05 -5.51 17.76
CA LEU A 11 3.44 -5.33 16.45
C LEU A 11 3.24 -3.84 16.17
N PHE A 12 3.89 -3.35 15.14
CA PHE A 12 3.68 -2.03 14.56
C PHE A 12 2.80 -2.17 13.33
N GLY A 13 1.65 -1.51 13.30
CA GLY A 13 0.74 -1.67 12.18
C GLY A 13 -0.56 -0.90 12.35
N GLN A 14 -1.52 -1.25 11.51
CA GLN A 14 -2.86 -0.66 11.50
C GLN A 14 -3.83 -1.49 10.67
N ALA A 15 -5.11 -1.16 10.75
CA ALA A 15 -6.19 -1.68 9.94
C ALA A 15 -6.34 -3.22 10.01
N GLN A 16 -6.97 -3.83 8.99
CA GLN A 16 -7.23 -5.25 8.96
C GLN A 16 -5.93 -6.07 8.87
N PHE A 17 -4.94 -5.59 8.11
CA PHE A 17 -3.65 -6.28 7.98
C PHE A 17 -2.94 -6.44 9.33
N GLY A 18 -2.91 -5.38 10.14
CA GLY A 18 -2.37 -5.45 11.49
C GLY A 18 -3.17 -6.39 12.38
N LYS A 19 -4.51 -6.36 12.30
CA LYS A 19 -5.37 -7.27 13.07
C LYS A 19 -5.14 -8.74 12.71
N ASP A 20 -5.11 -9.07 11.42
CA ASP A 20 -4.90 -10.44 10.94
C ASP A 20 -3.52 -10.96 11.36
N THR A 21 -2.51 -10.09 11.32
CA THR A 21 -1.16 -10.42 11.83
C THR A 21 -1.18 -10.67 13.34
N LEU A 22 -1.85 -9.82 14.12
CA LEU A 22 -2.02 -9.99 15.57
C LEU A 22 -2.65 -11.36 15.91
N GLU A 23 -3.77 -11.67 15.26
CA GLU A 23 -4.47 -12.95 15.48
C GLU A 23 -3.59 -14.15 15.11
N GLY A 24 -2.89 -14.07 13.97
CA GLY A 24 -1.97 -15.13 13.55
C GLY A 24 -0.82 -15.38 14.52
N LEU A 25 -0.26 -14.32 15.12
CA LEU A 25 0.79 -14.44 16.15
C LEU A 25 0.26 -15.12 17.42
N LEU A 26 -0.92 -14.70 17.89
CA LEU A 26 -1.55 -15.27 19.06
C LEU A 26 -1.92 -16.75 18.86
N GLN A 27 -2.43 -17.13 17.68
CA GLN A 27 -2.74 -18.51 17.33
C GLN A 27 -1.50 -19.41 17.30
N ARG A 28 -0.31 -18.85 17.01
CA ARG A 28 0.98 -19.56 17.09
C ARG A 28 1.57 -19.61 18.49
N GLY A 29 0.89 -19.02 19.48
CA GLY A 29 1.32 -19.03 20.88
C GLY A 29 2.37 -17.99 21.24
N HIS A 30 2.66 -17.02 20.35
CA HIS A 30 3.56 -15.92 20.67
C HIS A 30 2.89 -14.92 21.61
N LYS A 31 3.69 -14.30 22.48
CA LYS A 31 3.23 -13.28 23.41
C LYS A 31 3.37 -11.90 22.80
N VAL A 32 2.27 -11.32 22.32
CA VAL A 32 2.27 -9.93 21.88
C VAL A 32 2.29 -9.02 23.09
N VAL A 33 3.44 -8.38 23.35
CA VAL A 33 3.68 -7.55 24.54
C VAL A 33 3.35 -6.08 24.34
N GLY A 34 3.12 -5.66 23.11
CA GLY A 34 2.67 -4.30 22.78
C GLY A 34 2.28 -4.15 21.32
N VAL A 35 1.31 -3.30 21.09
CA VAL A 35 0.81 -2.91 19.77
C VAL A 35 1.03 -1.42 19.58
N PHE A 36 1.64 -1.05 18.47
CA PHE A 36 1.93 0.33 18.09
C PHE A 36 1.09 0.72 16.88
N ALA A 37 0.20 1.69 17.05
CA ALA A 37 -0.73 2.14 16.02
C ALA A 37 -0.59 3.65 15.78
N PRO A 38 -1.02 4.16 14.60
CA PRO A 38 -1.15 5.60 14.39
C PRO A 38 -2.18 6.22 15.36
N PRO A 39 -2.20 7.56 15.47
CA PRO A 39 -3.25 8.26 16.20
C PRO A 39 -4.64 7.84 15.73
N GLU A 40 -5.62 7.97 16.59
CA GLU A 40 -7.01 7.66 16.27
C GLU A 40 -7.52 8.53 15.12
N GLY A 41 -8.09 7.88 14.12
CA GLY A 41 -8.70 8.53 12.96
C GLY A 41 -10.21 8.70 13.13
N SER A 42 -10.89 9.06 12.05
CA SER A 42 -12.36 9.20 12.02
C SER A 42 -13.09 7.85 12.12
N ARG A 43 -12.39 6.74 11.94
CA ARG A 43 -12.92 5.37 12.08
C ARG A 43 -12.06 4.59 13.05
N PRO A 44 -12.65 3.70 13.88
CA PRO A 44 -11.89 2.81 14.74
C PRO A 44 -10.91 1.97 13.92
N ASP A 45 -9.69 1.79 14.45
CA ASP A 45 -8.69 0.92 13.83
C ASP A 45 -8.88 -0.52 14.31
N PRO A 46 -9.12 -1.51 13.41
CA PRO A 46 -9.43 -2.88 13.79
C PRO A 46 -8.34 -3.57 14.63
N MET A 47 -7.05 -3.29 14.36
CA MET A 47 -5.94 -3.84 15.15
C MET A 47 -5.91 -3.25 16.56
N ALA A 48 -6.07 -1.94 16.66
CA ALA A 48 -6.04 -1.25 17.93
C ALA A 48 -7.24 -1.63 18.82
N GLU A 49 -8.44 -1.76 18.24
CA GLU A 49 -9.60 -2.24 19.00
C GLU A 49 -9.40 -3.68 19.48
N ARG A 50 -8.83 -4.54 18.64
CA ARG A 50 -8.53 -5.91 19.05
C ARG A 50 -7.48 -5.98 20.16
N ALA A 51 -6.46 -5.14 20.11
CA ALA A 51 -5.46 -5.05 21.19
C ALA A 51 -6.10 -4.64 22.53
N LYS A 52 -7.03 -3.66 22.51
CA LYS A 52 -7.79 -3.25 23.70
C LYS A 52 -8.64 -4.39 24.28
N GLU A 53 -9.39 -5.11 23.42
CA GLU A 53 -10.22 -6.26 23.83
C GLU A 53 -9.39 -7.34 24.53
N LEU A 54 -8.16 -7.54 24.08
CA LEU A 54 -7.23 -8.55 24.61
C LEU A 54 -6.40 -8.05 25.80
N GLY A 55 -6.55 -6.77 26.20
CA GLY A 55 -5.75 -6.16 27.27
C GLY A 55 -4.26 -6.04 26.92
N ILE A 56 -3.92 -6.02 25.63
CA ILE A 56 -2.54 -5.81 25.17
C ILE A 56 -2.20 -4.33 25.23
N PRO A 57 -1.02 -3.93 25.77
CA PRO A 57 -0.57 -2.55 25.78
C PRO A 57 -0.64 -1.92 24.39
N LEU A 58 -1.38 -0.81 24.25
CA LEU A 58 -1.58 -0.10 23.01
C LEU A 58 -0.93 1.29 23.08
N VAL A 59 0.04 1.52 22.21
CA VAL A 59 0.73 2.80 22.05
C VAL A 59 0.28 3.45 20.75
N ARG A 60 -0.24 4.68 20.82
CA ARG A 60 -0.62 5.46 19.65
C ARG A 60 0.37 6.60 19.44
N ARG A 61 1.12 6.58 18.32
CA ARG A 61 2.07 7.61 17.99
C ARG A 61 2.04 7.95 16.51
N ARG A 62 2.18 9.26 16.21
CA ARG A 62 2.28 9.75 14.83
C ARG A 62 3.72 9.67 14.32
N PHE A 63 4.71 9.89 15.19
CA PHE A 63 6.13 9.91 14.84
C PHE A 63 6.97 9.29 15.96
N TYR A 64 8.07 8.67 15.57
CA TYR A 64 9.08 8.09 16.45
C TYR A 64 10.41 8.85 16.38
N ARG A 65 10.54 9.78 15.40
CA ARG A 65 11.71 10.66 15.20
C ARG A 65 11.30 12.13 15.29
N LYS A 66 12.19 12.96 15.79
CA LYS A 66 12.11 14.42 15.72
C LYS A 66 12.40 14.89 14.29
N LYS A 67 12.08 16.14 13.95
CA LYS A 67 12.37 16.72 12.62
C LYS A 67 13.85 16.62 12.21
N GLY A 68 14.79 16.61 13.16
CA GLY A 68 16.21 16.42 12.93
C GLY A 68 16.67 14.97 12.77
N GLY A 69 15.76 14.00 12.70
CA GLY A 69 16.06 12.58 12.48
C GLY A 69 16.39 11.78 13.74
N SER A 70 16.67 12.41 14.89
CA SER A 70 16.93 11.71 16.14
C SER A 70 15.67 11.05 16.71
N ALA A 71 15.83 9.93 17.42
CA ALA A 71 14.74 9.27 18.11
C ALA A 71 14.06 10.18 19.14
N ILE A 72 12.77 9.96 19.37
CA ILE A 72 12.02 10.59 20.48
C ILE A 72 12.29 9.76 21.73
N PRO A 73 12.97 10.30 22.78
CA PRO A 73 13.40 9.52 23.94
C PRO A 73 12.25 8.78 24.62
N GLU A 74 11.13 9.46 24.82
CA GLU A 74 9.94 8.90 25.48
C GLU A 74 9.35 7.70 24.69
N ALA A 75 9.45 7.72 23.36
CA ALA A 75 9.01 6.60 22.52
C ALA A 75 9.94 5.39 22.67
N VAL A 76 11.24 5.63 22.84
CA VAL A 76 12.24 4.58 23.05
C VAL A 76 12.10 3.95 24.44
N GLU A 77 11.88 4.77 25.49
CA GLU A 77 11.67 4.29 26.85
C GLU A 77 10.40 3.46 26.97
N GLU A 78 9.29 3.96 26.42
CA GLU A 78 7.99 3.26 26.39
C GLU A 78 8.10 1.91 25.66
N TYR A 79 8.84 1.87 24.55
CA TYR A 79 9.12 0.64 23.83
C TYR A 79 9.98 -0.34 24.65
N ARG A 80 11.08 0.14 25.25
CA ARG A 80 12.03 -0.71 26.00
C ARG A 80 11.37 -1.39 27.20
N ALA A 81 10.42 -0.72 27.84
CA ALA A 81 9.65 -1.27 28.96
C ALA A 81 8.86 -2.54 28.62
N LEU A 82 8.62 -2.81 27.33
CA LEU A 82 7.91 -4.01 26.87
C LEU A 82 8.78 -5.26 26.79
N GLU A 83 10.12 -5.11 26.80
CA GLU A 83 11.09 -6.22 26.74
C GLU A 83 10.79 -7.18 25.56
N ALA A 84 10.57 -6.64 24.38
CA ALA A 84 10.32 -7.43 23.19
C ALA A 84 11.60 -8.15 22.71
N GLU A 85 11.45 -9.33 22.14
CA GLU A 85 12.52 -10.12 21.52
C GLU A 85 12.54 -9.96 20.00
N LEU A 86 11.41 -9.57 19.39
CA LEU A 86 11.28 -9.33 17.96
C LEU A 86 10.24 -8.22 17.72
N ASN A 87 10.51 -7.32 16.78
CA ASN A 87 9.51 -6.38 16.27
C ASN A 87 8.96 -6.85 14.93
N ILE A 88 7.66 -6.66 14.74
CA ILE A 88 6.97 -6.93 13.48
C ILE A 88 6.38 -5.63 12.97
N LEU A 89 6.87 -5.16 11.81
CA LEU A 89 6.39 -3.96 11.14
C LEU A 89 5.48 -4.40 9.97
N ALA A 90 4.19 -4.60 10.25
CA ALA A 90 3.23 -5.13 9.29
C ALA A 90 2.76 -4.07 8.29
N SER A 91 2.39 -2.87 8.77
CA SER A 91 1.95 -1.76 7.92
C SER A 91 2.36 -0.45 8.56
N VAL A 92 3.56 0.00 8.27
CA VAL A 92 4.16 1.19 8.88
C VAL A 92 4.49 2.20 7.79
N GLN A 93 3.97 3.43 7.94
CA GLN A 93 4.17 4.53 6.99
C GLN A 93 5.12 5.61 7.51
N VAL A 94 5.81 5.32 8.61
CA VAL A 94 6.74 6.25 9.26
C VAL A 94 8.05 5.57 9.60
N PHE A 95 9.14 6.31 9.60
CA PHE A 95 10.43 5.77 10.01
C PHE A 95 10.46 5.47 11.50
N ILE A 96 10.76 4.22 11.83
CA ILE A 96 11.05 3.77 13.18
C ILE A 96 12.58 3.88 13.38
N PRO A 97 13.07 4.53 14.46
CA PRO A 97 14.50 4.70 14.70
C PRO A 97 15.19 3.39 15.08
N SER A 98 16.49 3.30 14.80
CA SER A 98 17.31 2.12 15.11
C SER A 98 17.33 1.76 16.59
N GLU A 99 17.15 2.75 17.48
CA GLU A 99 17.00 2.56 18.92
C GLU A 99 15.79 1.69 19.30
N ILE A 100 14.87 1.50 18.36
CA ILE A 100 13.70 0.60 18.45
C ILE A 100 13.89 -0.61 17.54
N THR A 101 14.24 -0.40 16.25
CA THR A 101 14.30 -1.52 15.28
C THR A 101 15.43 -2.49 15.55
N ASP A 102 16.54 -2.05 16.11
CA ASP A 102 17.71 -2.89 16.45
C ASP A 102 17.75 -3.32 17.92
N ALA A 103 16.84 -2.82 18.76
CA ALA A 103 16.85 -3.08 20.20
C ALA A 103 16.57 -4.53 20.59
N PRO A 104 15.60 -5.25 19.98
CA PRO A 104 15.31 -6.63 20.37
C PRO A 104 16.42 -7.59 19.96
N LYS A 105 16.50 -8.71 20.65
CA LYS A 105 17.46 -9.80 20.36
C LYS A 105 17.45 -10.21 18.89
N TYR A 106 16.27 -10.32 18.30
CA TYR A 106 16.07 -10.73 16.90
C TYR A 106 15.78 -9.53 15.98
N LYS A 107 16.02 -8.30 16.44
CA LYS A 107 15.78 -7.06 15.71
C LYS A 107 14.33 -6.89 15.28
N SER A 108 14.13 -6.41 14.05
CA SER A 108 12.82 -6.19 13.45
C SER A 108 12.70 -6.93 12.12
N ILE A 109 11.48 -7.32 11.77
CA ILE A 109 11.10 -7.70 10.41
C ILE A 109 10.06 -6.74 9.89
N CYS A 110 10.13 -6.43 8.59
CA CYS A 110 9.24 -5.48 7.92
C CYS A 110 8.62 -6.11 6.69
N PHE A 111 7.34 -5.89 6.50
CA PHE A 111 6.60 -6.29 5.30
C PHE A 111 6.81 -5.26 4.18
N HIS A 112 7.05 -5.74 2.95
CA HIS A 112 7.07 -4.92 1.75
C HIS A 112 6.30 -5.60 0.61
N PRO A 113 5.38 -4.87 -0.08
CA PRO A 113 4.50 -5.45 -1.09
C PRO A 113 5.13 -5.48 -2.49
N SER A 114 6.33 -6.02 -2.58
CA SER A 114 7.01 -6.33 -3.84
C SER A 114 8.00 -7.47 -3.67
N LEU A 115 8.55 -7.95 -4.80
CA LEU A 115 9.69 -8.87 -4.82
C LEU A 115 10.99 -8.05 -4.75
N LEU A 116 11.42 -7.66 -3.53
CA LEU A 116 12.69 -6.94 -3.34
C LEU A 116 13.87 -7.65 -4.01
N PRO A 117 14.80 -6.93 -4.62
CA PRO A 117 15.06 -5.49 -4.53
C PRO A 117 14.27 -4.62 -5.51
N ALA A 118 13.36 -5.18 -6.28
CA ALA A 118 12.53 -4.38 -7.18
C ALA A 118 11.44 -3.62 -6.41
N TYR A 119 11.13 -2.40 -6.86
CA TYR A 119 10.06 -1.54 -6.31
C TYR A 119 10.22 -1.23 -4.83
N ARG A 120 11.43 -0.83 -4.38
CA ARG A 120 11.63 -0.22 -3.06
C ARG A 120 10.84 1.08 -2.94
N GLY A 121 10.40 1.45 -1.74
CA GLY A 121 9.72 2.71 -1.45
C GLY A 121 8.21 2.58 -1.22
N GLY A 122 7.61 3.66 -0.73
CA GLY A 122 6.25 3.65 -0.18
C GLY A 122 5.11 3.53 -1.20
N ALA A 123 5.38 3.56 -2.50
CA ALA A 123 4.39 3.46 -3.58
C ALA A 123 4.57 2.20 -4.45
N ALA A 124 5.15 1.14 -3.89
CA ALA A 124 5.51 -0.07 -4.62
C ALA A 124 4.35 -0.68 -5.42
N ILE A 125 3.17 -0.81 -4.83
CA ILE A 125 2.00 -1.41 -5.49
C ILE A 125 1.53 -0.54 -6.66
N GLN A 126 1.46 0.77 -6.45
CA GLN A 126 1.04 1.72 -7.48
C GLN A 126 1.93 1.62 -8.72
N TRP A 127 3.25 1.67 -8.51
CA TRP A 127 4.21 1.64 -9.61
C TRP A 127 4.22 0.32 -10.35
N GLN A 128 4.05 -0.82 -9.68
CA GLN A 128 3.95 -2.11 -10.36
C GLN A 128 2.77 -2.16 -11.34
N ILE A 129 1.61 -1.59 -10.95
CA ILE A 129 0.44 -1.48 -11.85
C ILE A 129 0.73 -0.49 -12.99
N ILE A 130 1.27 0.70 -12.68
CA ILE A 130 1.57 1.75 -13.67
C ILE A 130 2.57 1.25 -14.71
N ASP A 131 3.59 0.53 -14.29
CA ASP A 131 4.63 -0.02 -15.18
C ASP A 131 4.16 -1.26 -15.95
N GLY A 132 2.98 -1.80 -15.62
CA GLY A 132 2.42 -2.95 -16.31
C GLY A 132 3.08 -4.28 -15.93
N VAL A 133 3.52 -4.40 -14.69
CA VAL A 133 4.04 -5.67 -14.15
C VAL A 133 2.91 -6.72 -14.12
N GLU A 134 3.18 -7.91 -14.65
CA GLU A 134 2.19 -8.99 -14.71
C GLU A 134 2.18 -9.88 -13.48
N GLU A 135 3.32 -10.01 -12.79
CA GLU A 135 3.48 -10.85 -11.61
C GLU A 135 4.21 -10.10 -10.49
N THR A 136 3.71 -10.23 -9.27
CA THR A 136 4.29 -9.63 -8.07
C THR A 136 4.35 -10.61 -6.91
N GLY A 137 4.58 -10.09 -5.72
CA GLY A 137 4.62 -10.83 -4.47
C GLY A 137 4.90 -9.93 -3.28
N VAL A 138 5.37 -10.55 -2.21
CA VAL A 138 5.69 -9.88 -0.96
C VAL A 138 7.08 -10.28 -0.46
N SER A 139 7.72 -9.37 0.26
CA SER A 139 9.00 -9.62 0.93
C SER A 139 8.89 -9.27 2.41
N ILE A 140 9.48 -10.12 3.26
CA ILE A 140 9.71 -9.83 4.67
C ILE A 140 11.21 -9.67 4.84
N PHE A 141 11.66 -8.51 5.28
CA PHE A 141 13.07 -8.15 5.36
C PHE A 141 13.42 -7.56 6.72
N VAL A 142 14.70 -7.55 7.07
CA VAL A 142 15.23 -6.90 8.27
C VAL A 142 15.54 -5.44 7.90
N PRO A 143 14.83 -4.43 8.44
CA PRO A 143 15.10 -3.04 8.08
C PRO A 143 16.51 -2.61 8.51
N ASP A 144 17.13 -1.77 7.68
CA ASP A 144 18.43 -1.14 7.91
C ASP A 144 18.34 0.39 7.82
N GLN A 145 19.45 1.08 7.53
CA GLN A 145 19.46 2.53 7.41
C GLN A 145 18.87 3.07 6.09
N GLY A 146 18.71 2.20 5.08
CA GLY A 146 18.15 2.56 3.79
C GLY A 146 16.62 2.41 3.75
N VAL A 147 16.06 2.71 2.59
CA VAL A 147 14.64 2.48 2.32
C VAL A 147 14.49 1.11 1.65
N ASP A 148 13.97 0.13 2.39
CA ASP A 148 13.71 -1.24 1.94
C ASP A 148 14.96 -1.97 1.39
N THR A 149 16.17 -1.64 1.91
CA THR A 149 17.46 -2.16 1.45
C THR A 149 17.97 -3.36 2.22
N GLY A 150 17.42 -3.63 3.39
CA GLY A 150 17.89 -4.67 4.29
C GLY A 150 17.67 -6.11 3.78
N PRO A 151 18.35 -7.10 4.39
CA PRO A 151 18.31 -8.48 3.92
C PRO A 151 16.94 -9.13 4.05
N VAL A 152 16.56 -9.91 3.03
CA VAL A 152 15.24 -10.56 2.91
C VAL A 152 15.23 -11.88 3.66
N VAL A 153 14.27 -12.07 4.56
CA VAL A 153 14.05 -13.29 5.37
C VAL A 153 13.14 -14.27 4.63
N VAL A 154 12.01 -13.78 4.12
CA VAL A 154 11.02 -14.54 3.35
C VAL A 154 10.60 -13.72 2.14
N GLN A 155 10.46 -14.39 1.00
CA GLN A 155 9.89 -13.79 -0.20
C GLN A 155 8.91 -14.78 -0.84
N LYS A 156 7.71 -14.29 -1.18
CA LYS A 156 6.67 -15.09 -1.84
C LYS A 156 6.19 -14.36 -3.10
N GLY A 157 6.38 -15.00 -4.25
CA GLY A 157 5.94 -14.56 -5.58
C GLY A 157 4.70 -15.29 -6.07
N GLY A 158 4.48 -15.23 -7.38
CA GLY A 158 3.38 -15.92 -8.05
C GLY A 158 2.02 -15.23 -7.91
N VAL A 159 2.00 -13.95 -7.57
CA VAL A 159 0.78 -13.16 -7.52
C VAL A 159 0.57 -12.46 -8.86
N HIS A 160 -0.39 -12.92 -9.65
CA HIS A 160 -0.76 -12.27 -10.90
C HIS A 160 -1.50 -10.95 -10.65
N ILE A 161 -1.10 -9.90 -11.39
CA ILE A 161 -1.78 -8.60 -11.41
C ILE A 161 -2.78 -8.63 -12.57
N ASP A 162 -4.07 -8.72 -12.25
CA ASP A 162 -5.11 -8.77 -13.27
C ASP A 162 -5.30 -7.41 -13.96
N ALA A 163 -5.79 -7.44 -15.20
CA ALA A 163 -6.06 -6.21 -15.97
C ALA A 163 -7.09 -5.27 -15.32
N THR A 164 -7.82 -5.76 -14.31
CA THR A 164 -8.80 -4.97 -13.55
C THR A 164 -8.33 -4.63 -12.14
N ASP A 165 -7.15 -5.08 -11.72
CA ASP A 165 -6.64 -4.76 -10.39
C ASP A 165 -6.32 -3.26 -10.26
N THR A 166 -6.84 -2.69 -9.20
CA THR A 166 -6.42 -1.40 -8.66
C THR A 166 -5.40 -1.61 -7.53
N THR A 167 -4.73 -0.54 -7.10
CA THR A 167 -3.86 -0.62 -5.91
C THR A 167 -4.59 -1.20 -4.71
N ALA A 168 -5.85 -0.84 -4.50
CA ALA A 168 -6.64 -1.36 -3.39
C ALA A 168 -6.98 -2.84 -3.57
N SER A 169 -7.52 -3.25 -4.73
CA SER A 169 -7.91 -4.65 -4.95
C SER A 169 -6.71 -5.59 -4.89
N LEU A 170 -5.60 -5.23 -5.52
CA LEU A 170 -4.35 -6.00 -5.47
C LEU A 170 -3.84 -6.17 -4.04
N PHE A 171 -3.86 -5.08 -3.25
CA PHE A 171 -3.45 -5.16 -1.86
C PHE A 171 -4.40 -6.02 -1.03
N PHE A 172 -5.67 -5.65 -0.95
CA PHE A 172 -6.60 -6.29 -0.02
C PHE A 172 -6.94 -7.73 -0.37
N ASN A 173 -7.06 -8.05 -1.67
CA ASN A 173 -7.50 -9.36 -2.10
C ASN A 173 -6.36 -10.37 -2.27
N LYS A 174 -5.11 -9.90 -2.51
CA LYS A 174 -3.99 -10.77 -2.89
C LYS A 174 -2.77 -10.59 -1.98
N LEU A 175 -2.22 -9.38 -1.88
CA LEU A 175 -0.96 -9.16 -1.17
C LEU A 175 -1.10 -9.17 0.36
N GLN A 176 -2.23 -8.68 0.90
CA GLN A 176 -2.47 -8.68 2.34
C GLN A 176 -2.51 -10.10 2.93
N PRO A 177 -3.34 -11.05 2.45
CA PRO A 177 -3.35 -12.41 3.00
C PRO A 177 -2.02 -13.13 2.81
N LEU A 178 -1.35 -12.92 1.67
CA LEU A 178 -0.02 -13.46 1.44
C LEU A 178 1.02 -12.85 2.40
N GLY A 179 0.92 -11.56 2.67
CA GLY A 179 1.77 -10.82 3.61
C GLY A 179 1.66 -11.34 5.04
N VAL A 180 0.43 -11.58 5.53
CA VAL A 180 0.21 -12.21 6.84
C VAL A 180 0.91 -13.56 6.89
N THR A 181 0.69 -14.40 5.88
CA THR A 181 1.33 -15.73 5.80
C THR A 181 2.85 -15.62 5.81
N ALA A 182 3.43 -14.68 5.05
CA ALA A 182 4.88 -14.47 4.96
C ALA A 182 5.47 -13.94 6.28
N ILE A 183 4.78 -13.02 6.97
CA ILE A 183 5.20 -12.52 8.29
C ILE A 183 5.25 -13.69 9.29
N LEU A 184 4.19 -14.48 9.36
CA LEU A 184 4.10 -15.57 10.30
C LEU A 184 5.16 -16.66 10.03
N GLU A 185 5.46 -16.95 8.76
CA GLU A 185 6.56 -17.84 8.38
C GLU A 185 7.92 -17.27 8.78
N ALA A 186 8.15 -15.97 8.60
CA ALA A 186 9.39 -15.34 9.02
C ALA A 186 9.58 -15.41 10.55
N VAL A 187 8.51 -15.24 11.31
CA VAL A 187 8.52 -15.38 12.78
C VAL A 187 8.85 -16.83 13.17
N ASP A 188 8.22 -17.83 12.53
CA ASP A 188 8.48 -19.26 12.78
C ASP A 188 9.96 -19.63 12.49
N LEU A 189 10.52 -19.08 11.39
CA LEU A 189 11.93 -19.28 11.05
C LEU A 189 12.89 -18.65 12.08
N ILE A 190 12.56 -17.46 12.56
CA ILE A 190 13.35 -16.76 13.60
C ILE A 190 13.27 -17.52 14.93
N ASP A 191 12.08 -17.91 15.35
CA ASP A 191 11.86 -18.64 16.60
C ASP A 191 12.61 -19.98 16.61
N SER A 192 12.57 -20.71 15.50
CA SER A 192 13.29 -21.98 15.34
C SER A 192 14.80 -21.83 15.08
N GLY A 193 15.34 -20.62 14.98
CA GLY A 193 16.74 -20.37 14.67
C GLY A 193 17.14 -20.76 13.23
N LYS A 194 16.17 -20.90 12.32
CA LYS A 194 16.38 -21.30 10.92
C LYS A 194 16.34 -20.12 9.94
N ALA A 195 16.10 -18.90 10.42
CA ALA A 195 16.12 -17.72 9.58
C ALA A 195 17.51 -17.51 8.97
N ALA A 196 17.56 -17.38 7.64
CA ALA A 196 18.79 -17.14 6.88
C ALA A 196 18.57 -15.92 5.95
N PRO A 197 18.60 -14.68 6.48
CA PRO A 197 18.36 -13.48 5.71
C PRO A 197 19.36 -13.34 4.55
N LYS A 198 18.86 -13.06 3.34
CA LYS A 198 19.67 -12.92 2.13
C LYS A 198 19.85 -11.45 1.79
N VAL A 199 21.09 -11.03 1.59
CA VAL A 199 21.42 -9.68 1.10
C VAL A 199 20.79 -9.48 -0.27
N GLN A 200 20.22 -8.32 -0.51
CA GLN A 200 19.60 -7.96 -1.79
C GLN A 200 20.66 -7.73 -2.87
N ASP A 201 20.36 -8.09 -4.10
CA ASP A 201 21.22 -7.85 -5.28
C ASP A 201 20.97 -6.41 -5.79
N GLU A 202 21.88 -5.50 -5.50
CA GLU A 202 21.76 -4.10 -5.89
C GLU A 202 21.70 -3.87 -7.40
N SER A 203 22.23 -4.80 -8.20
CA SER A 203 22.15 -4.70 -9.67
C SER A 203 20.72 -4.84 -10.21
N ARG A 204 19.81 -5.39 -9.41
CA ARG A 204 18.39 -5.60 -9.73
C ARG A 204 17.47 -4.63 -8.99
N ALA A 205 18.03 -3.71 -8.20
CA ALA A 205 17.25 -2.80 -7.39
C ALA A 205 16.57 -1.73 -8.24
N SER A 206 15.34 -1.42 -7.87
CA SER A 206 14.65 -0.23 -8.34
C SER A 206 14.01 0.52 -7.17
N HIS A 207 13.93 1.83 -7.27
CA HIS A 207 13.38 2.70 -6.25
C HIS A 207 12.40 3.68 -6.88
N GLN A 208 11.16 3.70 -6.40
CA GLN A 208 10.10 4.53 -6.90
C GLN A 208 9.71 5.59 -5.87
N GLY A 209 9.51 6.83 -6.36
CA GLY A 209 8.99 7.93 -5.55
C GLY A 209 7.52 7.75 -5.19
N LEU A 210 7.03 8.57 -4.27
CA LEU A 210 5.60 8.63 -3.98
C LEU A 210 4.82 9.16 -5.20
N ILE A 211 3.57 8.75 -5.32
CA ILE A 211 2.67 9.25 -6.37
C ILE A 211 2.13 10.62 -5.94
N ASP A 212 2.60 11.66 -6.59
CA ASP A 212 2.09 13.02 -6.44
C ASP A 212 1.17 13.41 -7.61
N ASP A 213 0.68 14.65 -7.60
CA ASP A 213 -0.18 15.17 -8.67
C ASP A 213 0.53 15.27 -10.01
N LYS A 214 1.86 15.40 -10.04
CA LYS A 214 2.62 15.42 -11.28
C LYS A 214 2.62 14.05 -11.95
N VAL A 215 2.75 12.98 -11.17
CA VAL A 215 2.67 11.59 -11.67
C VAL A 215 1.22 11.25 -12.04
N ALA A 216 0.25 11.67 -11.23
CA ALA A 216 -1.17 11.36 -11.41
C ALA A 216 -1.83 12.16 -12.55
N ALA A 217 -1.18 13.17 -13.11
CA ALA A 217 -1.68 13.95 -14.24
C ALA A 217 -1.68 13.11 -15.53
N ILE A 218 -2.85 12.87 -16.12
CA ILE A 218 -2.98 12.10 -17.35
C ILE A 218 -2.53 12.94 -18.55
N ASP A 219 -1.56 12.42 -19.30
CA ASP A 219 -1.21 12.94 -20.63
C ASP A 219 -1.99 12.18 -21.70
N LEU A 220 -2.90 12.86 -22.40
CA LEU A 220 -3.73 12.30 -23.47
C LEU A 220 -2.95 11.85 -24.72
N LYS A 221 -1.64 12.12 -24.78
CA LYS A 221 -0.76 11.60 -25.83
C LYS A 221 -0.37 10.14 -25.61
N ARG A 222 -0.51 9.65 -24.38
CA ARG A 222 -0.23 8.25 -24.02
C ARG A 222 -1.31 7.32 -24.57
N SER A 223 -0.97 6.04 -24.72
CA SER A 223 -1.92 5.01 -25.14
C SER A 223 -3.03 4.76 -24.10
N ALA A 224 -4.15 4.20 -24.56
CA ALA A 224 -5.25 3.82 -23.67
C ALA A 224 -4.81 2.87 -22.56
N ASP A 225 -3.95 1.88 -22.88
CA ASP A 225 -3.41 0.93 -21.90
C ASP A 225 -2.55 1.60 -20.82
N GLU A 226 -1.70 2.56 -21.21
CA GLU A 226 -0.87 3.30 -20.24
C GLU A 226 -1.72 4.19 -19.33
N ILE A 227 -2.77 4.80 -19.88
CA ILE A 227 -3.70 5.65 -19.10
C ILE A 227 -4.54 4.77 -18.16
N ASP A 228 -5.01 3.63 -18.62
CA ASP A 228 -5.74 2.66 -17.77
C ASP A 228 -4.87 2.22 -16.59
N ARG A 229 -3.64 1.79 -16.84
CA ARG A 229 -2.70 1.42 -15.77
C ARG A 229 -2.44 2.56 -14.79
N LEU A 230 -2.27 3.79 -15.28
CA LEU A 230 -2.11 4.96 -14.42
C LEU A 230 -3.33 5.20 -13.54
N VAL A 231 -4.54 5.11 -14.09
CA VAL A 231 -5.78 5.29 -13.32
C VAL A 231 -5.91 4.20 -12.26
N ARG A 232 -5.70 2.94 -12.61
CA ARG A 232 -5.76 1.81 -11.66
C ARG A 232 -4.67 1.86 -10.58
N GLY A 233 -3.45 2.23 -10.95
CA GLY A 233 -2.35 2.41 -10.00
C GLY A 233 -2.57 3.58 -9.05
N CYS A 234 -3.27 4.63 -9.47
CA CYS A 234 -3.64 5.77 -8.64
C CYS A 234 -4.95 5.55 -7.84
N ASP A 235 -5.68 4.48 -8.03
CA ASP A 235 -6.92 4.17 -7.31
C ASP A 235 -6.65 3.31 -6.07
N PRO A 236 -7.01 3.73 -4.86
CA PRO A 236 -7.92 4.83 -4.48
C PRO A 236 -7.25 6.18 -4.22
N GLN A 237 -5.94 6.28 -4.23
CA GLN A 237 -5.18 7.49 -3.91
C GLN A 237 -3.95 7.62 -4.81
N PRO A 238 -3.65 8.83 -5.32
CA PRO A 238 -4.40 10.09 -5.17
C PRO A 238 -5.59 10.19 -6.13
N GLY A 239 -5.73 9.32 -7.12
CA GLY A 239 -6.60 9.34 -8.28
C GLY A 239 -5.95 10.09 -9.45
N ALA A 240 -5.73 9.40 -10.58
CA ALA A 240 -5.27 10.05 -11.81
C ALA A 240 -6.34 10.99 -12.34
N PHE A 241 -5.94 12.09 -13.00
CA PHE A 241 -6.90 13.14 -13.36
C PHE A 241 -6.71 13.70 -14.75
N LEU A 242 -7.82 14.12 -15.33
CA LEU A 242 -7.95 15.03 -16.46
C LEU A 242 -8.51 16.37 -15.97
N ARG A 243 -8.61 17.37 -16.85
CA ARG A 243 -9.18 18.68 -16.51
C ARG A 243 -10.46 18.96 -17.29
N LEU A 244 -11.47 19.42 -16.57
CA LEU A 244 -12.68 20.01 -17.14
C LEU A 244 -12.66 21.52 -16.81
N ASP A 245 -12.63 22.35 -17.85
CA ASP A 245 -12.58 23.82 -17.69
C ASP A 245 -11.46 24.29 -16.73
N GLY A 246 -10.28 23.65 -16.85
CA GLY A 246 -9.11 23.94 -16.03
C GLY A 246 -9.09 23.26 -14.66
N ASN A 247 -10.21 22.73 -14.18
CA ASN A 247 -10.32 22.06 -12.86
C ASN A 247 -10.02 20.58 -12.95
N PRO A 248 -9.28 19.98 -11.98
CA PRO A 248 -8.97 18.57 -11.99
C PRO A 248 -10.22 17.72 -11.71
N VAL A 249 -10.44 16.71 -12.54
CA VAL A 249 -11.44 15.66 -12.34
C VAL A 249 -10.68 14.35 -12.21
N ARG A 250 -10.63 13.80 -11.00
CA ARG A 250 -9.93 12.54 -10.72
C ARG A 250 -10.82 11.34 -11.05
N LEU A 251 -10.22 10.33 -11.67
CA LEU A 251 -10.90 9.17 -12.22
C LEU A 251 -10.69 7.94 -11.32
N PHE A 252 -11.75 7.15 -11.13
CA PHE A 252 -11.73 5.96 -10.29
C PHE A 252 -12.64 4.88 -10.88
N ASP A 253 -12.41 3.64 -10.42
CA ASP A 253 -13.18 2.47 -10.87
C ASP A 253 -13.25 2.43 -12.41
N ALA A 254 -12.08 2.55 -13.04
CA ALA A 254 -11.94 2.63 -14.49
C ALA A 254 -11.53 1.28 -15.09
N GLN A 255 -11.93 1.09 -16.34
CA GLN A 255 -11.53 -0.07 -17.14
C GLN A 255 -11.55 0.29 -18.64
N LEU A 256 -10.75 -0.42 -19.42
CA LEU A 256 -10.81 -0.29 -20.87
C LEU A 256 -12.20 -0.64 -21.38
N ASP A 257 -12.74 0.19 -22.28
CA ASP A 257 -14.04 -0.02 -22.91
C ASP A 257 -13.83 -0.60 -24.31
N PRO A 258 -14.55 -1.68 -24.69
CA PRO A 258 -14.41 -2.28 -25.99
C PRO A 258 -15.00 -1.37 -27.08
N GLY A 259 -14.24 -0.48 -27.61
CA GLY A 259 -14.64 0.45 -28.65
C GLY A 259 -13.48 1.28 -29.15
N SER A 260 -13.67 1.88 -30.29
CA SER A 260 -12.68 2.74 -30.92
C SER A 260 -13.33 4.04 -31.45
N GLY A 261 -12.50 5.03 -31.78
CA GLY A 261 -12.93 6.31 -32.33
C GLY A 261 -13.25 7.35 -31.25
N GLY A 262 -13.40 8.58 -31.67
CA GLY A 262 -13.39 9.81 -30.87
C GLY A 262 -12.00 10.42 -30.77
N ASN A 263 -11.94 11.71 -30.44
CA ASN A 263 -10.68 12.38 -30.22
C ASN A 263 -10.21 12.15 -28.77
N PRO A 264 -8.91 12.01 -28.48
CA PRO A 264 -8.41 11.87 -27.12
C PRO A 264 -8.96 12.95 -26.18
N GLY A 265 -9.56 12.51 -25.06
CA GLY A 265 -10.24 13.36 -24.07
C GLY A 265 -11.73 13.60 -24.35
N GLU A 266 -12.27 13.20 -25.49
CA GLU A 266 -13.69 13.36 -25.83
C GLU A 266 -14.54 12.36 -25.06
N ILE A 267 -15.63 12.83 -24.46
CA ILE A 267 -16.63 11.96 -23.81
C ILE A 267 -17.55 11.43 -24.93
N VAL A 268 -17.47 10.14 -25.20
CA VAL A 268 -18.17 9.48 -26.31
C VAL A 268 -19.43 8.73 -25.87
N ALA A 269 -19.60 8.47 -24.58
CA ALA A 269 -20.83 7.91 -24.02
C ALA A 269 -21.00 8.33 -22.56
N ILE A 270 -22.25 8.41 -22.13
CA ILE A 270 -22.67 8.62 -20.73
C ILE A 270 -23.86 7.69 -20.51
N ASP A 271 -23.77 6.79 -19.54
CA ASP A 271 -24.82 5.84 -19.19
C ASP A 271 -24.83 5.58 -17.66
N ASP A 272 -25.63 4.62 -17.20
CA ASP A 272 -25.75 4.22 -15.79
C ASP A 272 -24.45 3.62 -15.24
N LYS A 273 -23.55 3.12 -16.10
CA LYS A 273 -22.23 2.58 -15.72
C LYS A 273 -21.13 3.66 -15.66
N GLY A 274 -21.44 4.90 -16.03
CA GLY A 274 -20.50 6.02 -15.93
C GLY A 274 -20.31 6.80 -17.23
N ILE A 275 -19.10 7.32 -17.43
CA ILE A 275 -18.69 8.04 -18.65
C ILE A 275 -17.65 7.21 -19.42
N VAL A 276 -17.66 7.34 -20.75
CA VAL A 276 -16.65 6.73 -21.62
C VAL A 276 -15.85 7.85 -22.28
N ILE A 277 -14.53 7.83 -22.11
CA ILE A 277 -13.60 8.80 -22.61
C ILE A 277 -12.79 8.17 -23.75
N ALA A 278 -12.78 8.79 -24.92
CA ALA A 278 -11.90 8.39 -26.03
C ALA A 278 -10.43 8.68 -25.69
N LEU A 279 -9.57 7.75 -26.02
CA LEU A 279 -8.12 7.83 -25.80
C LEU A 279 -7.39 7.42 -27.09
N SER A 280 -6.06 7.64 -27.11
CA SER A 280 -5.24 7.14 -28.22
C SER A 280 -5.20 5.61 -28.23
N GLY A 281 -5.76 5.00 -29.28
CA GLY A 281 -5.79 3.54 -29.43
C GLY A 281 -6.91 2.81 -28.68
N GLY A 282 -7.85 3.51 -28.03
CA GLY A 282 -8.94 2.86 -27.29
C GLY A 282 -9.87 3.83 -26.58
N ARG A 283 -10.60 3.31 -25.61
CA ARG A 283 -11.51 4.08 -24.77
C ARG A 283 -11.39 3.63 -23.33
N LEU A 284 -11.68 4.54 -22.41
CA LEU A 284 -11.69 4.27 -20.97
C LEU A 284 -13.10 4.54 -20.42
N ARG A 285 -13.71 3.55 -19.81
CA ARG A 285 -14.92 3.70 -19.02
C ARG A 285 -14.54 4.05 -17.59
N VAL A 286 -15.18 5.05 -17.02
CA VAL A 286 -14.94 5.56 -15.68
C VAL A 286 -16.25 5.56 -14.93
N ALA A 287 -16.36 4.76 -13.87
CA ALA A 287 -17.59 4.63 -13.10
C ALA A 287 -17.74 5.74 -12.05
N ARG A 288 -16.63 6.20 -11.47
CA ARG A 288 -16.63 7.26 -10.43
C ARG A 288 -15.60 8.32 -10.71
N VAL A 289 -15.92 9.53 -10.28
CA VAL A 289 -15.01 10.69 -10.34
C VAL A 289 -14.99 11.42 -9.01
N ARG A 290 -13.95 12.26 -8.83
CA ARG A 290 -13.87 13.23 -7.75
C ARG A 290 -13.40 14.55 -8.33
N ALA A 291 -14.32 15.50 -8.45
CA ALA A 291 -14.04 16.88 -8.86
C ALA A 291 -13.89 17.81 -7.64
N ASP A 292 -14.55 17.46 -6.55
CA ASP A 292 -14.55 18.20 -5.28
C ASP A 292 -13.95 17.35 -4.14
N GLN A 293 -14.61 17.29 -2.98
CA GLN A 293 -14.12 16.58 -1.80
C GLN A 293 -14.43 15.08 -1.78
N SER A 294 -15.51 14.64 -2.43
CA SER A 294 -16.00 13.27 -2.37
C SER A 294 -16.06 12.59 -3.72
N LYS A 295 -15.92 11.25 -3.73
CA LYS A 295 -16.16 10.45 -4.93
C LYS A 295 -17.67 10.35 -5.18
N GLU A 296 -18.08 10.55 -6.43
CA GLU A 296 -19.46 10.41 -6.90
C GLU A 296 -19.53 9.54 -8.17
N LEU A 297 -20.72 9.07 -8.56
CA LEU A 297 -20.91 8.40 -9.83
C LEU A 297 -20.58 9.34 -10.98
N ALA A 298 -19.83 8.89 -11.97
CA ALA A 298 -19.42 9.72 -13.11
C ALA A 298 -20.62 10.22 -13.93
N SER A 299 -21.71 9.44 -14.02
CA SER A 299 -22.97 9.87 -14.65
C SER A 299 -23.66 10.98 -13.86
N ALA A 300 -23.68 10.90 -12.53
CA ALA A 300 -24.23 11.96 -11.67
C ALA A 300 -23.41 13.27 -11.77
N PHE A 301 -22.09 13.14 -11.77
CA PHE A 301 -21.19 14.26 -12.02
C PHE A 301 -21.49 14.91 -13.39
N ALA A 302 -21.60 14.10 -14.45
CA ALA A 302 -21.89 14.61 -15.80
C ALA A 302 -23.20 15.40 -15.84
N ALA A 303 -24.26 14.88 -15.22
CA ALA A 303 -25.54 15.58 -15.15
C ALA A 303 -25.45 16.90 -14.37
N ARG A 304 -24.80 16.88 -13.20
CA ARG A 304 -24.62 18.06 -12.31
C ARG A 304 -23.75 19.13 -12.95
N ALA A 305 -22.68 18.74 -13.64
CA ALA A 305 -21.72 19.65 -14.26
C ALA A 305 -22.12 20.08 -15.70
N GLY A 306 -23.29 19.65 -16.20
CA GLY A 306 -23.71 19.94 -17.56
C GLY A 306 -22.81 19.34 -18.65
N VAL A 307 -22.16 18.22 -18.34
CA VAL A 307 -21.27 17.53 -19.27
C VAL A 307 -22.09 16.67 -20.22
N ALA A 308 -21.92 16.86 -21.51
CA ALA A 308 -22.60 16.10 -22.55
C ALA A 308 -21.63 15.28 -23.40
N ILE A 309 -22.14 14.34 -24.17
CA ILE A 309 -21.38 13.63 -25.21
C ILE A 309 -20.83 14.66 -26.20
N GLY A 310 -19.58 14.47 -26.63
CA GLY A 310 -18.80 15.42 -27.42
C GLY A 310 -18.00 16.43 -26.58
N ARG A 311 -18.29 16.61 -25.29
CA ARG A 311 -17.47 17.45 -24.41
C ARG A 311 -16.07 16.86 -24.27
N ARG A 312 -15.06 17.73 -24.27
CA ARG A 312 -13.65 17.32 -24.23
C ARG A 312 -13.01 17.66 -22.88
N LEU A 313 -12.37 16.71 -22.29
CA LEU A 313 -11.47 16.89 -21.15
C LEU A 313 -10.06 17.19 -21.69
N ALA A 314 -9.31 18.04 -20.98
CA ALA A 314 -7.92 18.33 -21.29
C ALA A 314 -6.98 17.42 -20.50
N SER A 315 -5.72 17.29 -20.96
CA SER A 315 -4.66 16.63 -20.19
C SER A 315 -4.55 17.22 -18.78
N GLY A 316 -4.22 16.36 -17.82
CA GLY A 316 -3.98 16.75 -16.43
C GLY A 316 -2.70 17.57 -16.25
N ALA A 317 -1.72 17.29 -17.14
CA ALA A 317 -0.40 17.93 -17.14
C ALA A 317 -0.44 19.35 -17.76
#